data_2e8c7872d91d5024721fbd9a66a81d43
#
_entry.id   2e8c7872d91d5024721fbd9a66a81d43
#
_cell.length_a   1.000
_cell.length_b   1.000
_cell.length_c   1.000
_cell.angle_alpha   90.00
_cell.angle_beta   90.00
_cell.angle_gamma   90.00
#
_symmetry.space_group_name_H-M   'P 1'
#
loop_
_entity.id
_entity.type
_entity.pdbx_description
1 polymer ?
#
loop_
_entity_poly.entity_id
_entity_poly.type
_entity_poly.pdbx_seq_one_letter_code
_entity_poly.pdbx_strand_id
1 'polypeptide(L)'
;MSRLIVVSNRVSAPKDPAAGSAGGLAMALSAALRKYDGLWFGWSGETVEQFTGELNIEDRAGVTVATVDLEPQDVDEYYNGYANKTLWPLFHHRVDLTAYERSYGEGYERTNRRFAEVLQPLIQPDDIIWIHDYHMIPMARDLRRLGVKNRIGFFLHTPWPARQLLVTLPHHRRLVESMFYFDLIGFHTKEWLGLFERYVEVEARGRVSPDHVIEAFGRRVQGGVFPIGIDVDGFLAARDSVLGRKTYDRMAASAAFRSMIVGVDRLDYSKGLEQRMLGFEQFLEDNPAMRGEVFLLQVTPISRDDVDTYQDIRGRLDALAGRINGAYADMDWQPIRYLNRTFRRDQLAGLYRAAKVGLVTPLRDGMNLVAKEYVAAQNPEDPGVLILSRFAGAAEQMGEALLVNPFSREELSEAIHKALTMPLEERIRKWKALMQVVRDTDVGIWRDSYVKALVKVAIRADDDSVADPAGPAV
;
A
#
# COMPACT_ATOMS: atom_id res chain seq x y z
N MET A 1 -23.40 17.07 7.87
CA MET A 1 -21.99 16.66 8.03
C MET A 1 -21.20 17.29 6.90
N SER A 2 -19.98 17.73 7.14
CA SER A 2 -19.14 18.28 6.09
C SER A 2 -18.87 17.21 5.02
N ARG A 3 -18.89 17.59 3.74
CA ARG A 3 -18.58 16.70 2.63
C ARG A 3 -17.09 16.33 2.67
N LEU A 4 -16.75 15.08 2.34
CA LEU A 4 -15.36 14.60 2.27
C LEU A 4 -14.91 14.56 0.80
N ILE A 5 -13.83 15.26 0.49
CA ILE A 5 -13.14 15.15 -0.79
C ILE A 5 -11.93 14.26 -0.60
N VAL A 6 -11.92 13.11 -1.25
CA VAL A 6 -10.76 12.22 -1.32
C VAL A 6 -10.00 12.50 -2.61
N VAL A 7 -8.69 12.67 -2.50
CA VAL A 7 -7.79 12.86 -3.64
C VAL A 7 -6.78 11.74 -3.68
N SER A 8 -6.68 11.07 -4.81
CA SER A 8 -5.66 10.03 -5.05
C SER A 8 -5.14 10.10 -6.47
N ASN A 9 -3.93 9.58 -6.71
CA ASN A 9 -3.32 9.62 -8.04
C ASN A 9 -4.28 9.06 -9.10
N ARG A 10 -4.70 7.80 -8.96
CA ARG A 10 -5.62 7.15 -9.89
C ARG A 10 -6.92 6.80 -9.19
N VAL A 11 -8.04 7.22 -9.76
CA VAL A 11 -9.35 6.88 -9.23
C VAL A 11 -9.75 5.49 -9.70
N SER A 12 -9.88 4.56 -8.76
CA SER A 12 -10.22 3.16 -9.01
C SER A 12 -11.57 2.78 -8.40
N ALA A 13 -12.52 3.74 -8.32
CA ALA A 13 -13.85 3.45 -7.81
C ALA A 13 -14.50 2.33 -8.64
N PRO A 14 -14.93 1.22 -8.03
CA PRO A 14 -15.53 0.12 -8.75
C PRO A 14 -16.88 0.55 -9.35
N LYS A 15 -17.10 0.26 -10.64
CA LYS A 15 -18.41 0.45 -11.29
C LYS A 15 -19.47 -0.49 -10.69
N ASP A 16 -19.05 -1.66 -10.23
CA ASP A 16 -19.86 -2.64 -9.50
C ASP A 16 -19.13 -3.02 -8.20
N PRO A 17 -19.71 -2.74 -7.01
CA PRO A 17 -19.14 -3.13 -5.73
C PRO A 17 -18.90 -4.65 -5.58
N ALA A 18 -19.66 -5.47 -6.31
CA ALA A 18 -19.52 -6.91 -6.31
C ALA A 18 -18.40 -7.41 -7.24
N ALA A 19 -17.94 -6.60 -8.18
CA ALA A 19 -16.95 -7.00 -9.18
C ALA A 19 -15.52 -7.23 -8.66
N GLY A 20 -15.21 -6.86 -7.41
CA GLY A 20 -14.07 -7.36 -6.63
C GLY A 20 -12.66 -7.14 -7.17
N SER A 21 -12.47 -6.27 -8.19
CA SER A 21 -11.15 -6.00 -8.78
C SER A 21 -10.41 -4.82 -8.14
N ALA A 22 -11.09 -4.02 -7.31
CA ALA A 22 -10.48 -2.86 -6.64
C ALA A 22 -9.59 -3.32 -5.47
N GLY A 23 -8.38 -2.80 -5.37
CA GLY A 23 -7.50 -3.03 -4.24
C GLY A 23 -8.11 -2.57 -2.91
N GLY A 24 -7.60 -3.10 -1.78
CA GLY A 24 -8.15 -2.83 -0.44
C GLY A 24 -8.33 -1.34 -0.13
N LEU A 25 -7.40 -0.47 -0.57
CA LEU A 25 -7.52 0.98 -0.40
C LEU A 25 -8.73 1.58 -1.14
N ALA A 26 -8.96 1.17 -2.39
CA ALA A 26 -10.08 1.69 -3.19
C ALA A 26 -11.44 1.33 -2.59
N MET A 27 -11.56 0.11 -2.04
CA MET A 27 -12.77 -0.32 -1.32
C MET A 27 -12.98 0.49 -0.03
N ALA A 28 -11.89 0.74 0.71
CA ALA A 28 -11.88 1.55 1.92
C ALA A 28 -12.38 2.98 1.66
N LEU A 29 -11.83 3.62 0.65
CA LEU A 29 -12.17 4.99 0.27
C LEU A 29 -13.61 5.10 -0.27
N SER A 30 -14.05 4.15 -1.10
CA SER A 30 -15.43 4.12 -1.58
C SER A 30 -16.46 4.02 -0.44
N ALA A 31 -16.19 3.20 0.57
CA ALA A 31 -17.04 3.09 1.75
C ALA A 31 -17.06 4.39 2.59
N ALA A 32 -15.90 5.07 2.68
CA ALA A 32 -15.81 6.38 3.31
C ALA A 32 -16.68 7.41 2.60
N LEU A 33 -16.53 7.52 1.29
CA LEU A 33 -17.21 8.52 0.49
C LEU A 33 -18.74 8.37 0.51
N ARG A 34 -19.26 7.13 0.46
CA ARG A 34 -20.69 6.88 0.63
C ARG A 34 -21.27 7.39 1.95
N LYS A 35 -20.49 7.30 3.03
CA LYS A 35 -20.92 7.79 4.37
C LYS A 35 -20.99 9.32 4.45
N TYR A 36 -20.15 10.04 3.71
CA TYR A 36 -19.99 11.49 3.79
C TYR A 36 -20.54 12.25 2.57
N ASP A 37 -21.30 11.58 1.69
CA ASP A 37 -21.75 12.17 0.40
C ASP A 37 -20.59 12.83 -0.34
N GLY A 38 -19.49 12.08 -0.46
CA GLY A 38 -18.20 12.63 -0.79
C GLY A 38 -17.87 12.61 -2.28
N LEU A 39 -16.78 13.32 -2.61
CA LEU A 39 -16.20 13.39 -3.95
C LEU A 39 -14.87 12.64 -3.98
N TRP A 40 -14.65 11.81 -4.99
CA TRP A 40 -13.33 11.20 -5.27
C TRP A 40 -12.72 11.84 -6.51
N PHE A 41 -11.61 12.54 -6.31
CA PHE A 41 -10.90 13.25 -7.38
C PHE A 41 -9.55 12.59 -7.69
N GLY A 42 -9.17 12.58 -8.97
CA GLY A 42 -7.83 12.17 -9.44
C GLY A 42 -7.75 11.90 -10.93
N TRP A 43 -6.67 11.25 -11.34
CA TRP A 43 -6.47 10.84 -12.73
C TRP A 43 -7.38 9.65 -13.11
N SER A 44 -7.94 9.70 -14.33
CA SER A 44 -8.76 8.62 -14.90
C SER A 44 -7.96 7.35 -15.22
N GLY A 45 -6.68 7.53 -15.54
CA GLY A 45 -5.79 6.52 -16.12
C GLY A 45 -5.64 6.62 -17.63
N GLU A 46 -6.39 7.51 -18.27
CA GLU A 46 -6.35 7.77 -19.72
C GLU A 46 -5.49 9.00 -20.04
N THR A 47 -5.10 9.12 -21.30
CA THR A 47 -4.28 10.24 -21.80
C THR A 47 -5.01 11.04 -22.86
N VAL A 48 -4.69 12.35 -22.94
CA VAL A 48 -5.13 13.29 -23.95
C VAL A 48 -3.93 13.95 -24.62
N GLU A 49 -4.07 14.41 -25.87
CA GLU A 49 -2.95 15.06 -26.58
C GLU A 49 -2.48 16.34 -25.88
N GLN A 50 -3.40 17.13 -25.34
CA GLN A 50 -3.12 18.35 -24.60
C GLN A 50 -4.00 18.44 -23.36
N PHE A 51 -3.42 18.79 -22.23
CA PHE A 51 -4.13 18.95 -20.97
C PHE A 51 -5.09 20.15 -21.05
N THR A 52 -6.39 19.90 -20.91
CA THR A 52 -7.45 20.92 -20.93
C THR A 52 -8.00 21.22 -19.55
N GLY A 53 -7.77 20.33 -18.55
CA GLY A 53 -8.42 20.40 -17.25
C GLY A 53 -9.90 20.02 -17.28
N GLU A 54 -10.40 19.47 -18.39
CA GLU A 54 -11.77 18.98 -18.49
C GLU A 54 -12.01 17.81 -17.52
N LEU A 55 -13.12 17.91 -16.78
CA LEU A 55 -13.52 16.94 -15.77
C LEU A 55 -14.56 15.98 -16.33
N ASN A 56 -14.30 14.70 -16.17
CA ASN A 56 -15.32 13.67 -16.29
C ASN A 56 -15.91 13.40 -14.90
N ILE A 57 -17.18 13.80 -14.69
CA ILE A 57 -17.89 13.62 -13.42
C ILE A 57 -18.99 12.58 -13.62
N GLU A 58 -18.94 11.50 -12.81
CA GLU A 58 -19.93 10.43 -12.87
C GLU A 58 -20.26 9.92 -11.43
N ASP A 59 -21.46 9.35 -11.28
CA ASP A 59 -21.77 8.55 -10.06
C ASP A 59 -21.34 7.11 -10.29
N ARG A 60 -20.55 6.59 -9.35
CA ARG A 60 -20.15 5.17 -9.31
C ARG A 60 -20.60 4.54 -8.00
N ALA A 61 -21.72 3.85 -8.03
CA ALA A 61 -22.29 3.14 -6.88
C ALA A 61 -22.50 4.04 -5.64
N GLY A 62 -23.05 5.24 -5.84
CA GLY A 62 -23.33 6.23 -4.79
C GLY A 62 -22.09 7.00 -4.31
N VAL A 63 -21.05 7.07 -5.14
CA VAL A 63 -19.87 7.92 -4.93
C VAL A 63 -19.71 8.83 -6.14
N THR A 64 -19.73 10.14 -5.92
CA THR A 64 -19.37 11.09 -6.97
C THR A 64 -17.89 10.98 -7.30
N VAL A 65 -17.57 10.70 -8.56
CA VAL A 65 -16.20 10.56 -9.06
C VAL A 65 -15.94 11.68 -10.06
N ALA A 66 -14.87 12.44 -9.84
CA ALA A 66 -14.39 13.47 -10.76
C ALA A 66 -12.97 13.10 -11.22
N THR A 67 -12.81 12.83 -12.50
CA THR A 67 -11.51 12.45 -13.07
C THR A 67 -11.06 13.42 -14.14
N VAL A 68 -9.75 13.54 -14.26
CA VAL A 68 -9.06 14.32 -15.30
C VAL A 68 -8.07 13.41 -16.03
N ASP A 69 -7.91 13.62 -17.33
CA ASP A 69 -6.93 12.93 -18.15
C ASP A 69 -5.60 13.71 -18.16
N LEU A 70 -4.49 13.02 -18.33
CA LEU A 70 -3.15 13.61 -18.36
C LEU A 70 -2.57 13.60 -19.78
N GLU A 71 -1.61 14.49 -20.03
CA GLU A 71 -0.78 14.40 -21.24
C GLU A 71 0.21 13.22 -21.13
N PRO A 72 0.64 12.61 -22.26
CA PRO A 72 1.69 11.58 -22.23
C PRO A 72 2.96 12.04 -21.51
N GLN A 73 3.36 13.31 -21.65
CA GLN A 73 4.51 13.88 -20.96
C GLN A 73 4.31 13.89 -19.45
N ASP A 74 3.09 14.21 -18.95
CA ASP A 74 2.81 14.17 -17.51
C ASP A 74 2.83 12.73 -16.98
N VAL A 75 2.30 11.76 -17.75
CA VAL A 75 2.37 10.35 -17.36
C VAL A 75 3.82 9.89 -17.27
N ASP A 76 4.66 10.25 -18.24
CA ASP A 76 6.06 9.85 -18.26
C ASP A 76 6.89 10.52 -17.15
N GLU A 77 6.78 11.84 -16.99
CA GLU A 77 7.60 12.59 -16.03
C GLU A 77 7.10 12.45 -14.59
N TYR A 78 5.79 12.63 -14.36
CA TYR A 78 5.18 12.60 -13.04
C TYR A 78 4.98 11.17 -12.52
N TYR A 79 4.23 10.34 -13.28
CA TYR A 79 3.81 9.03 -12.79
C TYR A 79 4.92 7.98 -12.95
N ASN A 80 5.40 7.75 -14.19
CA ASN A 80 6.46 6.78 -14.45
C ASN A 80 7.79 7.25 -13.86
N GLY A 81 8.14 8.53 -14.04
CA GLY A 81 9.38 9.15 -13.60
C GLY A 81 9.41 9.37 -12.09
N TYR A 82 8.97 10.55 -11.64
CA TYR A 82 9.20 10.96 -10.25
C TYR A 82 8.51 10.05 -9.23
N ALA A 83 7.25 9.68 -9.46
CA ALA A 83 6.56 8.82 -8.53
C ALA A 83 7.14 7.40 -8.49
N ASN A 84 7.31 6.73 -9.65
CA ASN A 84 7.62 5.30 -9.69
C ASN A 84 9.10 4.95 -9.90
N LYS A 85 9.90 5.84 -10.54
CA LYS A 85 11.36 5.64 -10.69
C LYS A 85 12.18 6.41 -9.66
N THR A 86 11.60 7.42 -8.98
CA THR A 86 12.32 8.19 -7.95
C THR A 86 11.79 7.89 -6.55
N LEU A 87 10.55 8.28 -6.21
CA LEU A 87 10.03 8.18 -4.83
C LEU A 87 9.74 6.74 -4.41
N TRP A 88 9.14 5.93 -5.24
CA TRP A 88 8.79 4.54 -4.89
C TRP A 88 10.02 3.71 -4.47
N PRO A 89 11.10 3.61 -5.25
CA PRO A 89 12.28 2.87 -4.83
C PRO A 89 12.94 3.51 -3.60
N LEU A 90 13.05 4.82 -3.54
CA LEU A 90 13.64 5.51 -2.40
C LEU A 90 12.88 5.20 -1.08
N PHE A 91 11.55 5.26 -1.10
CA PHE A 91 10.72 4.98 0.07
C PHE A 91 10.76 3.50 0.48
N HIS A 92 11.05 2.61 -0.46
CA HIS A 92 11.27 1.20 -0.19
C HIS A 92 12.75 0.82 0.01
N HIS A 93 13.62 1.80 0.28
CA HIS A 93 15.06 1.64 0.56
C HIS A 93 15.87 1.01 -0.60
N ARG A 94 15.41 1.18 -1.83
CA ARG A 94 16.08 0.71 -3.04
C ARG A 94 16.71 1.88 -3.79
N VAL A 95 17.64 2.57 -3.10
CA VAL A 95 18.39 3.72 -3.67
C VAL A 95 19.14 3.32 -4.95
N ASP A 96 19.58 2.06 -5.02
CA ASP A 96 20.20 1.47 -6.22
C ASP A 96 19.31 1.48 -7.48
N LEU A 97 17.98 1.56 -7.30
CA LEU A 97 17.00 1.62 -8.39
C LEU A 97 16.43 3.02 -8.62
N THR A 98 16.91 4.01 -7.85
CA THR A 98 16.35 5.35 -7.90
C THR A 98 16.95 6.16 -9.05
N ALA A 99 16.11 6.70 -9.91
CA ALA A 99 16.50 7.62 -10.98
C ALA A 99 16.24 9.08 -10.56
N TYR A 100 17.20 9.96 -10.77
CA TYR A 100 17.13 11.38 -10.43
C TYR A 100 17.24 12.23 -11.71
N GLU A 101 16.11 12.43 -12.37
CA GLU A 101 16.03 13.25 -13.58
C GLU A 101 15.34 14.59 -13.26
N ARG A 102 15.90 15.70 -13.76
CA ARG A 102 15.31 17.02 -13.54
C ARG A 102 13.90 17.15 -14.11
N SER A 103 13.66 16.61 -15.31
CA SER A 103 12.35 16.59 -15.96
C SER A 103 11.29 15.88 -15.12
N TYR A 104 11.67 14.80 -14.43
CA TYR A 104 10.75 14.10 -13.52
C TYR A 104 10.25 15.02 -12.40
N GLY A 105 11.17 15.76 -11.75
CA GLY A 105 10.82 16.72 -10.71
C GLY A 105 9.94 17.86 -11.24
N GLU A 106 10.24 18.40 -12.41
CA GLU A 106 9.45 19.45 -13.07
C GLU A 106 8.04 18.95 -13.43
N GLY A 107 7.91 17.74 -13.98
CA GLY A 107 6.65 17.08 -14.29
C GLY A 107 5.81 16.81 -13.04
N TYR A 108 6.44 16.37 -11.95
CA TYR A 108 5.77 16.14 -10.67
C TYR A 108 5.15 17.41 -10.09
N GLU A 109 5.88 18.50 -10.10
CA GLU A 109 5.40 19.81 -9.65
C GLU A 109 4.29 20.36 -10.57
N ARG A 110 4.46 20.23 -11.89
CA ARG A 110 3.48 20.68 -12.89
C ARG A 110 2.16 19.94 -12.76
N THR A 111 2.19 18.62 -12.67
CA THR A 111 0.98 17.80 -12.60
C THR A 111 0.22 18.02 -11.29
N ASN A 112 0.92 18.14 -10.16
CA ASN A 112 0.27 18.46 -8.87
C ASN A 112 -0.41 19.83 -8.88
N ARG A 113 0.20 20.83 -9.53
CA ARG A 113 -0.42 22.14 -9.71
C ARG A 113 -1.66 22.06 -10.61
N ARG A 114 -1.61 21.35 -11.74
CA ARG A 114 -2.75 21.10 -12.61
C ARG A 114 -3.92 20.45 -11.86
N PHE A 115 -3.63 19.44 -11.03
CA PHE A 115 -4.64 18.81 -10.18
C PHE A 115 -5.25 19.79 -9.17
N ALA A 116 -4.45 20.65 -8.56
CA ALA A 116 -4.94 21.66 -7.61
C ALA A 116 -5.84 22.69 -8.32
N GLU A 117 -5.45 23.18 -9.49
CA GLU A 117 -6.22 24.12 -10.32
C GLU A 117 -7.58 23.55 -10.75
N VAL A 118 -7.62 22.27 -11.14
CA VAL A 118 -8.85 21.58 -11.57
C VAL A 118 -9.75 21.25 -10.37
N LEU A 119 -9.19 20.90 -9.23
CA LEU A 119 -9.96 20.57 -8.02
C LEU A 119 -10.54 21.81 -7.35
N GLN A 120 -9.83 22.95 -7.34
CA GLN A 120 -10.17 24.13 -6.57
C GLN A 120 -11.62 24.60 -6.80
N PRO A 121 -12.16 24.69 -8.05
CA PRO A 121 -13.54 25.13 -8.29
C PRO A 121 -14.62 24.18 -7.73
N LEU A 122 -14.28 22.94 -7.42
CA LEU A 122 -15.20 21.94 -6.87
C LEU A 122 -15.30 21.99 -5.35
N ILE A 123 -14.37 22.69 -4.69
CA ILE A 123 -14.27 22.76 -3.22
C ILE A 123 -15.30 23.74 -2.68
N GLN A 124 -16.11 23.29 -1.72
CA GLN A 124 -17.04 24.11 -0.95
C GLN A 124 -16.41 24.55 0.39
N PRO A 125 -16.87 25.65 1.01
CA PRO A 125 -16.25 26.22 2.22
C PRO A 125 -16.11 25.23 3.40
N ASP A 126 -17.06 24.31 3.56
CA ASP A 126 -17.10 23.35 4.68
C ASP A 126 -16.53 21.97 4.35
N ASP A 127 -15.99 21.78 3.15
CA ASP A 127 -15.41 20.50 2.74
C ASP A 127 -14.15 20.17 3.54
N ILE A 128 -13.95 18.87 3.77
CA ILE A 128 -12.73 18.29 4.31
C ILE A 128 -11.99 17.62 3.17
N ILE A 129 -10.73 17.94 2.94
CA ILE A 129 -9.92 17.40 1.85
C ILE A 129 -8.95 16.38 2.43
N TRP A 130 -8.94 15.17 1.88
CA TRP A 130 -8.06 14.07 2.29
C TRP A 130 -7.24 13.57 1.10
N ILE A 131 -5.96 13.93 1.08
CA ILE A 131 -5.04 13.65 -0.02
C ILE A 131 -4.22 12.39 0.30
N HIS A 132 -4.11 11.49 -0.67
CA HIS A 132 -3.49 10.19 -0.47
C HIS A 132 -2.22 10.00 -1.29
N ASP A 133 -1.20 9.54 -0.56
CA ASP A 133 0.01 8.90 -1.04
C ASP A 133 1.03 9.82 -1.72
N TYR A 134 2.24 9.31 -1.88
CA TYR A 134 3.45 10.00 -2.29
C TYR A 134 3.36 10.72 -3.65
N HIS A 135 2.38 10.40 -4.45
CA HIS A 135 2.12 11.09 -5.73
C HIS A 135 1.71 12.56 -5.55
N MET A 136 1.07 12.90 -4.44
CA MET A 136 0.32 14.13 -4.24
C MET A 136 0.94 15.06 -3.15
N ILE A 137 2.20 14.89 -2.77
CA ILE A 137 2.82 15.64 -1.67
C ILE A 137 2.75 17.17 -1.89
N PRO A 138 3.02 17.74 -3.09
CA PRO A 138 2.96 19.19 -3.31
C PRO A 138 1.55 19.79 -3.36
N MET A 139 0.52 18.98 -3.55
CA MET A 139 -0.82 19.46 -3.90
C MET A 139 -1.43 20.42 -2.87
N ALA A 140 -1.21 20.19 -1.56
CA ALA A 140 -1.73 21.10 -0.53
C ALA A 140 -1.11 22.48 -0.63
N ARG A 141 0.18 22.59 -0.95
CA ARG A 141 0.86 23.88 -1.17
C ARG A 141 0.17 24.65 -2.31
N ASP A 142 -0.12 23.96 -3.41
CA ASP A 142 -0.70 24.60 -4.58
C ASP A 142 -2.18 24.97 -4.34
N LEU A 143 -2.96 24.15 -3.62
CA LEU A 143 -4.30 24.52 -3.15
C LEU A 143 -4.29 25.75 -2.21
N ARG A 144 -3.33 25.84 -1.29
CA ARG A 144 -3.18 27.03 -0.41
C ARG A 144 -2.87 28.28 -1.22
N ARG A 145 -2.01 28.18 -2.26
CA ARG A 145 -1.73 29.32 -3.18
C ARG A 145 -2.97 29.78 -3.95
N LEU A 146 -3.91 28.85 -4.24
CA LEU A 146 -5.21 29.16 -4.85
C LEU A 146 -6.25 29.67 -3.83
N GLY A 147 -5.87 29.90 -2.58
CA GLY A 147 -6.75 30.48 -1.55
C GLY A 147 -7.62 29.47 -0.80
N VAL A 148 -7.41 28.16 -0.95
CA VAL A 148 -8.17 27.13 -0.25
C VAL A 148 -7.82 27.15 1.24
N LYS A 149 -8.82 27.44 2.11
CA LYS A 149 -8.68 27.52 3.57
C LYS A 149 -9.21 26.29 4.31
N ASN A 150 -9.80 25.35 3.60
CA ASN A 150 -10.34 24.10 4.12
C ASN A 150 -9.30 23.29 4.89
N ARG A 151 -9.75 22.38 5.77
CA ARG A 151 -8.85 21.38 6.37
C ARG A 151 -8.36 20.41 5.32
N ILE A 152 -7.02 20.28 5.20
CA ILE A 152 -6.37 19.39 4.26
C ILE A 152 -5.53 18.39 5.04
N GLY A 153 -5.92 17.12 4.98
CA GLY A 153 -5.15 16.01 5.53
C GLY A 153 -4.37 15.27 4.45
N PHE A 154 -3.25 14.70 4.84
CA PHE A 154 -2.42 13.84 3.99
C PHE A 154 -2.24 12.47 4.62
N PHE A 155 -2.30 11.41 3.82
CA PHE A 155 -2.03 10.07 4.29
C PHE A 155 -1.00 9.37 3.40
N LEU A 156 0.11 8.93 3.99
CA LEU A 156 1.15 8.18 3.30
C LEU A 156 0.93 6.68 3.45
N HIS A 157 0.77 5.98 2.33
CA HIS A 157 0.55 4.53 2.30
C HIS A 157 1.84 3.72 2.17
N THR A 158 2.94 4.36 1.82
CA THR A 158 4.27 3.76 1.73
C THR A 158 5.05 3.96 3.03
N PRO A 159 6.16 3.23 3.25
CA PRO A 159 7.10 3.55 4.29
C PRO A 159 7.62 4.99 4.13
N TRP A 160 7.95 5.66 5.24
CA TRP A 160 8.81 6.84 5.19
C TRP A 160 10.27 6.40 5.29
N PRO A 161 11.18 6.87 4.43
CA PRO A 161 12.56 6.43 4.44
C PRO A 161 13.35 7.02 5.59
N ALA A 162 14.38 6.31 6.04
CA ALA A 162 15.34 6.86 6.98
C ALA A 162 15.99 8.15 6.42
N ARG A 163 16.32 9.09 7.31
CA ARG A 163 16.92 10.37 6.94
C ARG A 163 18.09 10.24 5.96
N GLN A 164 19.00 9.28 6.24
CA GLN A 164 20.20 9.05 5.44
C GLN A 164 19.89 8.66 3.99
N LEU A 165 18.75 8.02 3.76
CA LEU A 165 18.28 7.66 2.43
C LEU A 165 17.54 8.84 1.79
N LEU A 166 16.69 9.52 2.53
CA LEU A 166 15.90 10.63 1.99
C LEU A 166 16.76 11.79 1.48
N VAL A 167 17.88 12.08 2.17
CA VAL A 167 18.80 13.18 1.76
C VAL A 167 19.53 12.88 0.43
N THR A 168 19.47 11.67 -0.10
CA THR A 168 20.00 11.37 -1.44
C THR A 168 19.11 11.92 -2.54
N LEU A 169 17.83 12.22 -2.23
CA LEU A 169 16.91 12.83 -3.18
C LEU A 169 17.32 14.30 -3.44
N PRO A 170 17.62 14.69 -4.67
CA PRO A 170 17.80 16.11 -5.00
C PRO A 170 16.56 16.91 -4.58
N HIS A 171 16.80 18.07 -3.96
CA HIS A 171 15.72 18.93 -3.47
C HIS A 171 14.78 18.28 -2.42
N HIS A 172 15.23 17.25 -1.69
CA HIS A 172 14.47 16.57 -0.62
C HIS A 172 13.82 17.56 0.36
N ARG A 173 14.52 18.66 0.67
CA ARG A 173 14.02 19.70 1.58
C ARG A 173 12.74 20.35 1.06
N ARG A 174 12.65 20.64 -0.25
CA ARG A 174 11.45 21.20 -0.90
C ARG A 174 10.27 20.25 -0.85
N LEU A 175 10.53 18.95 -1.07
CA LEU A 175 9.49 17.92 -0.95
C LEU A 175 8.92 17.90 0.48
N VAL A 176 9.77 17.85 1.49
CA VAL A 176 9.33 17.84 2.90
C VAL A 176 8.67 19.15 3.30
N GLU A 177 9.17 20.30 2.86
CA GLU A 177 8.52 21.60 3.08
C GLU A 177 7.07 21.60 2.57
N SER A 178 6.80 20.97 1.41
CA SER A 178 5.44 20.86 0.87
C SER A 178 4.49 20.13 1.82
N MET A 179 4.97 19.23 2.66
CA MET A 179 4.15 18.53 3.66
C MET A 179 3.67 19.46 4.80
N PHE A 180 4.30 20.59 5.01
CA PHE A 180 3.87 21.56 6.03
C PHE A 180 2.70 22.47 5.58
N TYR A 181 2.15 22.24 4.41
CA TYR A 181 0.91 22.87 3.95
C TYR A 181 -0.34 22.04 4.28
N PHE A 182 -0.16 20.80 4.75
CA PHE A 182 -1.22 19.98 5.32
C PHE A 182 -1.49 20.37 6.78
N ASP A 183 -2.70 20.09 7.26
CA ASP A 183 -3.06 20.28 8.68
C ASP A 183 -2.78 19.01 9.50
N LEU A 184 -2.95 17.83 8.90
CA LEU A 184 -2.68 16.52 9.50
C LEU A 184 -1.93 15.62 8.50
N ILE A 185 -0.84 15.02 8.94
CA ILE A 185 -0.13 13.97 8.20
C ILE A 185 -0.30 12.64 8.93
N GLY A 186 -0.87 11.64 8.25
CA GLY A 186 -1.05 10.29 8.76
C GLY A 186 -0.04 9.29 8.22
N PHE A 187 0.44 8.43 9.11
CA PHE A 187 1.31 7.30 8.81
C PHE A 187 0.68 6.00 9.34
N HIS A 188 1.12 4.86 8.81
CA HIS A 188 0.63 3.57 9.29
C HIS A 188 1.23 3.12 10.62
N THR A 189 2.47 3.52 10.91
CA THR A 189 3.25 3.00 12.05
C THR A 189 3.95 4.13 12.80
N LYS A 190 4.30 3.85 14.04
CA LYS A 190 5.13 4.74 14.86
C LYS A 190 6.53 4.92 14.27
N GLU A 191 7.07 3.86 13.65
CA GLU A 191 8.35 3.92 12.97
C GLU A 191 8.34 4.97 11.86
N TRP A 192 7.33 4.96 10.97
CA TRP A 192 7.28 5.91 9.85
C TRP A 192 7.11 7.36 10.32
N LEU A 193 6.26 7.59 11.32
CA LEU A 193 6.13 8.92 11.93
C LEU A 193 7.45 9.37 12.57
N GLY A 194 8.08 8.53 13.38
CA GLY A 194 9.34 8.85 14.05
C GLY A 194 10.49 9.13 13.07
N LEU A 195 10.55 8.43 11.93
CA LEU A 195 11.52 8.71 10.89
C LEU A 195 11.28 10.07 10.21
N PHE A 196 10.01 10.44 9.99
CA PHE A 196 9.65 11.78 9.49
C PHE A 196 10.04 12.88 10.50
N GLU A 197 9.66 12.70 11.74
CA GLU A 197 10.01 13.64 12.84
C GLU A 197 11.52 13.81 12.97
N ARG A 198 12.27 12.72 12.93
CA ARG A 198 13.74 12.74 12.98
C ARG A 198 14.36 13.48 11.81
N TYR A 199 13.80 13.33 10.61
CA TYR A 199 14.24 14.13 9.46
C TYR A 199 14.00 15.62 9.72
N VAL A 200 12.82 15.99 10.22
CA VAL A 200 12.48 17.39 10.48
C VAL A 200 13.40 18.02 11.53
N GLU A 201 13.67 17.33 12.62
CA GLU A 201 14.59 17.83 13.68
C GLU A 201 15.99 18.08 13.14
N VAL A 202 16.53 17.16 12.34
CA VAL A 202 17.94 17.22 11.92
C VAL A 202 18.15 18.06 10.66
N GLU A 203 17.38 17.83 9.60
CA GLU A 203 17.59 18.47 8.30
C GLU A 203 16.86 19.82 8.18
N ALA A 204 15.66 19.92 8.75
CA ALA A 204 14.89 21.15 8.74
C ALA A 204 15.14 22.03 9.97
N ARG A 205 15.85 21.51 10.99
CA ARG A 205 16.08 22.18 12.30
C ARG A 205 14.76 22.58 12.97
N GLY A 206 13.74 21.74 12.76
CA GLY A 206 12.41 21.92 13.32
C GLY A 206 12.30 21.43 14.75
N ARG A 207 11.08 21.48 15.29
CA ARG A 207 10.74 21.03 16.63
C ARG A 207 9.58 20.05 16.56
N VAL A 208 9.58 19.07 17.45
CA VAL A 208 8.49 18.10 17.60
C VAL A 208 8.05 18.10 19.06
N SER A 209 6.76 18.31 19.29
CA SER A 209 6.18 18.24 20.63
C SER A 209 5.80 16.78 21.00
N PRO A 210 5.58 16.45 22.29
CA PRO A 210 5.17 15.11 22.73
C PRO A 210 3.84 14.62 22.13
N ASP A 211 2.98 15.52 21.72
CA ASP A 211 1.69 15.26 21.04
C ASP A 211 1.79 15.32 19.52
N HIS A 212 3.02 15.22 18.98
CA HIS A 212 3.32 15.19 17.56
C HIS A 212 2.91 16.43 16.76
N VAL A 213 2.88 17.62 17.40
CA VAL A 213 2.86 18.89 16.66
C VAL A 213 4.28 19.15 16.17
N ILE A 214 4.44 19.28 14.86
CA ILE A 214 5.73 19.37 14.17
C ILE A 214 5.85 20.76 13.58
N GLU A 215 6.92 21.49 13.94
CA GLU A 215 7.17 22.86 13.50
C GLU A 215 8.46 22.95 12.69
N ALA A 216 8.38 23.40 11.45
CA ALA A 216 9.52 23.71 10.58
C ALA A 216 9.07 24.63 9.43
N PHE A 217 10.02 25.26 8.73
CA PHE A 217 9.76 26.12 7.57
C PHE A 217 8.78 27.28 7.86
N GLY A 218 8.75 27.78 9.10
CA GLY A 218 7.80 28.80 9.54
C GLY A 218 6.34 28.31 9.65
N ARG A 219 6.10 27.01 9.63
CA ARG A 219 4.78 26.38 9.62
C ARG A 219 4.70 25.27 10.66
N ARG A 220 3.47 24.83 10.95
CA ARG A 220 3.21 23.68 11.81
C ARG A 220 2.28 22.70 11.13
N VAL A 221 2.44 21.42 11.46
CA VAL A 221 1.55 20.32 11.02
C VAL A 221 1.39 19.32 12.15
N GLN A 222 0.21 18.71 12.27
CA GLN A 222 0.00 17.62 13.20
C GLN A 222 0.44 16.30 12.54
N GLY A 223 1.29 15.52 13.21
CA GLY A 223 1.58 14.13 12.87
C GLY A 223 0.66 13.17 13.58
N GLY A 224 0.44 11.97 13.01
CA GLY A 224 -0.35 10.94 13.69
C GLY A 224 -0.16 9.54 13.08
N VAL A 225 -0.44 8.51 13.89
CA VAL A 225 -0.38 7.10 13.49
C VAL A 225 -1.80 6.55 13.34
N PHE A 226 -2.12 6.07 12.15
CA PHE A 226 -3.42 5.53 11.79
C PHE A 226 -3.23 4.27 10.93
N PRO A 227 -3.09 3.08 11.54
CA PRO A 227 -2.85 1.86 10.79
C PRO A 227 -4.10 1.43 10.00
N ILE A 228 -3.98 1.36 8.67
CA ILE A 228 -5.08 0.92 7.83
C ILE A 228 -5.39 -0.57 8.01
N GLY A 229 -6.67 -0.90 8.02
CA GLY A 229 -7.17 -2.27 8.01
C GLY A 229 -7.85 -2.66 6.71
N ILE A 230 -8.51 -3.82 6.76
CA ILE A 230 -9.37 -4.32 5.69
C ILE A 230 -10.84 -4.11 6.07
N ASP A 231 -11.72 -4.13 5.09
CA ASP A 231 -13.16 -4.31 5.31
C ASP A 231 -13.40 -5.77 5.71
N VAL A 232 -13.46 -6.03 7.02
CA VAL A 232 -13.51 -7.39 7.59
C VAL A 232 -14.78 -8.09 7.18
N ASP A 233 -15.94 -7.44 7.36
CA ASP A 233 -17.24 -8.05 7.08
C ASP A 233 -17.42 -8.31 5.57
N GLY A 234 -17.03 -7.37 4.73
CA GLY A 234 -17.05 -7.56 3.28
C GLY A 234 -16.06 -8.64 2.82
N PHE A 235 -14.93 -8.83 3.51
CA PHE A 235 -14.00 -9.90 3.21
C PHE A 235 -14.52 -11.28 3.63
N LEU A 236 -15.16 -11.37 4.79
CA LEU A 236 -15.83 -12.60 5.25
C LEU A 236 -16.99 -12.98 4.31
N ALA A 237 -17.79 -12.00 3.87
CA ALA A 237 -18.84 -12.22 2.89
C ALA A 237 -18.28 -12.72 1.55
N ALA A 238 -17.16 -12.17 1.08
CA ALA A 238 -16.47 -12.65 -0.13
C ALA A 238 -15.96 -14.10 0.02
N ARG A 239 -15.39 -14.44 1.18
CA ARG A 239 -14.94 -15.80 1.53
C ARG A 239 -16.09 -16.81 1.45
N ASP A 240 -17.25 -16.45 1.98
CA ASP A 240 -18.42 -17.30 2.09
C ASP A 240 -19.36 -17.21 0.87
N SER A 241 -18.99 -16.43 -0.15
CA SER A 241 -19.69 -16.38 -1.44
C SER A 241 -19.63 -17.71 -2.20
N VAL A 242 -20.49 -17.87 -3.20
CA VAL A 242 -20.48 -19.07 -4.06
C VAL A 242 -19.11 -19.27 -4.71
N LEU A 243 -18.50 -18.19 -5.22
CA LEU A 243 -17.21 -18.27 -5.90
C LEU A 243 -16.05 -18.47 -4.91
N GLY A 244 -16.13 -17.88 -3.72
CA GLY A 244 -15.16 -18.10 -2.64
C GLY A 244 -15.14 -19.57 -2.20
N ARG A 245 -16.30 -20.14 -1.92
CA ARG A 245 -16.42 -21.58 -1.57
C ARG A 245 -15.95 -22.49 -2.70
N LYS A 246 -16.40 -22.23 -3.95
CA LYS A 246 -15.96 -23.02 -5.11
C LYS A 246 -14.44 -22.96 -5.31
N THR A 247 -13.82 -21.81 -5.05
CA THR A 247 -12.36 -21.69 -5.14
C THR A 247 -11.68 -22.47 -4.03
N TYR A 248 -12.18 -22.38 -2.80
CA TYR A 248 -11.70 -23.18 -1.68
C TYR A 248 -11.76 -24.69 -2.00
N ASP A 249 -12.93 -25.21 -2.41
CA ASP A 249 -13.12 -26.63 -2.73
C ASP A 249 -12.18 -27.09 -3.85
N ARG A 250 -12.02 -26.28 -4.89
CA ARG A 250 -11.10 -26.55 -5.99
C ARG A 250 -9.65 -26.62 -5.52
N MET A 251 -9.24 -25.69 -4.66
CA MET A 251 -7.87 -25.65 -4.16
C MET A 251 -7.59 -26.76 -3.16
N ALA A 252 -8.53 -27.06 -2.27
CA ALA A 252 -8.46 -28.20 -1.38
C ALA A 252 -8.34 -29.53 -2.15
N ALA A 253 -9.15 -29.73 -3.19
CA ALA A 253 -9.05 -30.88 -4.07
C ALA A 253 -7.72 -30.94 -4.85
N SER A 254 -7.23 -29.81 -5.35
CA SER A 254 -5.95 -29.72 -6.07
C SER A 254 -4.73 -29.92 -5.17
N ALA A 255 -4.84 -29.57 -3.89
CA ALA A 255 -3.81 -29.86 -2.90
C ALA A 255 -3.79 -31.35 -2.55
N ALA A 256 -4.92 -32.04 -2.70
CA ALA A 256 -5.14 -33.39 -2.24
C ALA A 256 -4.77 -33.51 -0.74
N PHE A 257 -3.73 -34.29 -0.42
CA PHE A 257 -3.20 -34.42 0.95
C PHE A 257 -2.03 -33.49 1.23
N ARG A 258 -1.59 -32.67 0.26
CA ARG A 258 -0.43 -31.77 0.37
C ARG A 258 -0.77 -30.48 1.06
N SER A 259 0.18 -29.94 1.80
CA SER A 259 0.05 -28.63 2.44
C SER A 259 0.36 -27.50 1.43
N MET A 260 -0.57 -26.56 1.27
CA MET A 260 -0.37 -25.39 0.41
C MET A 260 0.17 -24.21 1.22
N ILE A 261 1.27 -23.64 0.76
CA ILE A 261 1.79 -22.33 1.18
C ILE A 261 1.34 -21.32 0.11
N VAL A 262 0.84 -20.16 0.51
CA VAL A 262 0.38 -19.13 -0.43
C VAL A 262 1.12 -17.83 -0.25
N GLY A 263 1.59 -17.26 -1.36
CA GLY A 263 2.07 -15.89 -1.49
C GLY A 263 1.26 -15.17 -2.56
N VAL A 264 0.73 -13.99 -2.22
CA VAL A 264 -0.01 -13.14 -3.18
C VAL A 264 0.51 -11.74 -3.09
N ASP A 265 1.15 -11.26 -4.12
CA ASP A 265 1.66 -9.89 -4.22
C ASP A 265 1.71 -9.46 -5.68
N ARG A 266 1.56 -8.16 -5.95
CA ARG A 266 1.87 -7.62 -7.28
C ARG A 266 3.33 -7.90 -7.64
N LEU A 267 3.60 -7.97 -8.93
CA LEU A 267 4.98 -7.99 -9.41
C LEU A 267 5.66 -6.68 -9.01
N ASP A 268 6.53 -6.73 -7.99
CA ASP A 268 7.20 -5.56 -7.43
C ASP A 268 8.44 -6.02 -6.64
N TYR A 269 9.58 -5.36 -6.84
CA TYR A 269 10.83 -5.68 -6.15
C TYR A 269 10.76 -5.50 -4.63
N SER A 270 9.87 -4.64 -4.13
CA SER A 270 9.68 -4.44 -2.69
C SER A 270 9.02 -5.64 -2.00
N LYS A 271 8.38 -6.54 -2.75
CA LYS A 271 7.60 -7.65 -2.22
C LYS A 271 8.42 -8.91 -1.86
N GLY A 272 9.72 -8.92 -2.13
CA GLY A 272 10.60 -10.02 -1.73
C GLY A 272 10.28 -11.36 -2.40
N LEU A 273 9.82 -11.31 -3.65
CA LEU A 273 9.36 -12.50 -4.38
C LEU A 273 10.50 -13.50 -4.65
N GLU A 274 11.68 -13.01 -5.05
CA GLU A 274 12.89 -13.83 -5.22
C GLU A 274 13.32 -14.46 -3.88
N GLN A 275 13.39 -13.66 -2.82
CA GLN A 275 13.79 -14.10 -1.49
C GLN A 275 12.81 -15.17 -0.96
N ARG A 276 11.52 -14.99 -1.22
CA ARG A 276 10.48 -15.97 -0.87
C ARG A 276 10.70 -17.32 -1.52
N MET A 277 10.95 -17.33 -2.84
CA MET A 277 11.21 -18.56 -3.59
C MET A 277 12.51 -19.23 -3.12
N LEU A 278 13.56 -18.44 -2.88
CA LEU A 278 14.85 -18.95 -2.37
C LEU A 278 14.75 -19.47 -0.95
N GLY A 279 13.96 -18.82 -0.07
CA GLY A 279 13.68 -19.33 1.28
C GLY A 279 12.86 -20.62 1.26
N PHE A 280 11.92 -20.76 0.32
CA PHE A 280 11.21 -22.02 0.11
C PHE A 280 12.09 -23.12 -0.47
N GLU A 281 13.02 -22.80 -1.36
CA GLU A 281 14.04 -23.74 -1.84
C GLU A 281 14.90 -24.24 -0.69
N GLN A 282 15.42 -23.34 0.17
CA GLN A 282 16.18 -23.69 1.36
C GLN A 282 15.38 -24.63 2.28
N PHE A 283 14.08 -24.35 2.45
CA PHE A 283 13.21 -25.25 3.23
C PHE A 283 13.15 -26.67 2.63
N LEU A 284 13.10 -26.83 1.30
CA LEU A 284 13.10 -28.13 0.64
C LEU A 284 14.47 -28.86 0.78
N GLU A 285 15.58 -28.10 0.86
CA GLU A 285 16.91 -28.64 1.10
C GLU A 285 17.03 -29.14 2.54
N ASP A 286 16.66 -28.33 3.52
CA ASP A 286 16.76 -28.63 4.93
C ASP A 286 15.80 -29.73 5.40
N ASN A 287 14.67 -29.92 4.67
CA ASN A 287 13.59 -30.83 5.06
C ASN A 287 13.24 -31.81 3.91
N PRO A 288 14.13 -32.76 3.55
CA PRO A 288 13.86 -33.68 2.43
C PRO A 288 12.59 -34.51 2.58
N ALA A 289 12.18 -34.84 3.81
CA ALA A 289 10.95 -35.58 4.11
C ALA A 289 9.67 -34.80 3.77
N MET A 290 9.75 -33.48 3.57
CA MET A 290 8.61 -32.64 3.20
C MET A 290 8.46 -32.48 1.68
N ARG A 291 9.41 -32.99 0.89
CA ARG A 291 9.31 -33.02 -0.58
C ARG A 291 8.15 -33.93 -0.99
N GLY A 292 7.34 -33.49 -1.89
CA GLY A 292 6.09 -34.18 -2.27
C GLY A 292 4.90 -33.88 -1.36
N GLU A 293 5.10 -33.37 -0.15
CA GLU A 293 4.05 -33.11 0.86
C GLU A 293 3.60 -31.62 0.91
N VAL A 294 4.37 -30.71 0.28
CA VAL A 294 4.12 -29.27 0.35
C VAL A 294 4.39 -28.61 -1.01
N PHE A 295 3.67 -27.56 -1.32
CA PHE A 295 3.98 -26.70 -2.47
C PHE A 295 3.72 -25.22 -2.17
N LEU A 296 4.47 -24.35 -2.82
CA LEU A 296 4.26 -22.90 -2.80
C LEU A 296 3.38 -22.49 -4.01
N LEU A 297 2.21 -21.92 -3.74
CA LEU A 297 1.42 -21.22 -4.74
C LEU A 297 1.74 -19.72 -4.68
N GLN A 298 2.46 -19.22 -5.67
CA GLN A 298 2.78 -17.81 -5.83
C GLN A 298 1.88 -17.18 -6.88
N VAL A 299 1.05 -16.24 -6.46
CA VAL A 299 0.19 -15.42 -7.33
C VAL A 299 0.81 -14.02 -7.43
N THR A 300 1.17 -13.63 -8.66
CA THR A 300 1.88 -12.36 -8.90
C THR A 300 1.28 -11.66 -10.12
N PRO A 301 0.15 -10.95 -9.97
CA PRO A 301 -0.39 -10.16 -11.06
C PRO A 301 0.62 -9.12 -11.53
N ILE A 302 0.73 -9.00 -12.85
CA ILE A 302 1.61 -8.04 -13.49
C ILE A 302 1.13 -6.62 -13.15
N SER A 303 2.07 -5.74 -12.86
CA SER A 303 1.82 -4.31 -12.60
C SER A 303 2.96 -3.47 -13.18
N ARG A 304 2.66 -2.28 -13.70
CA ARG A 304 3.65 -1.33 -14.20
C ARG A 304 4.54 -1.88 -15.33
N ASP A 305 3.91 -2.56 -16.33
CA ASP A 305 4.60 -3.21 -17.45
C ASP A 305 5.52 -2.26 -18.26
N ASP A 306 5.26 -0.95 -18.18
CA ASP A 306 6.01 0.08 -18.91
C ASP A 306 7.38 0.42 -18.26
N VAL A 307 7.75 -0.22 -17.14
CA VAL A 307 9.00 0.05 -16.43
C VAL A 307 9.93 -1.15 -16.55
N ASP A 308 11.08 -0.99 -17.21
CA ASP A 308 12.07 -2.04 -17.52
C ASP A 308 12.44 -2.91 -16.32
N THR A 309 12.61 -2.31 -15.14
CA THR A 309 12.94 -3.03 -13.89
C THR A 309 11.91 -4.12 -13.56
N TYR A 310 10.63 -3.94 -13.90
CA TYR A 310 9.58 -4.94 -13.62
C TYR A 310 9.62 -6.10 -14.63
N GLN A 311 10.01 -5.84 -15.87
CA GLN A 311 10.23 -6.90 -16.87
C GLN A 311 11.42 -7.79 -16.49
N ASP A 312 12.52 -7.18 -16.01
CA ASP A 312 13.70 -7.90 -15.52
C ASP A 312 13.36 -8.80 -14.32
N ILE A 313 12.60 -8.28 -13.35
CA ILE A 313 12.15 -9.08 -12.19
C ILE A 313 11.32 -10.28 -12.65
N ARG A 314 10.41 -10.07 -13.59
CA ARG A 314 9.59 -11.15 -14.15
C ARG A 314 10.47 -12.25 -14.76
N GLY A 315 11.43 -11.88 -15.62
CA GLY A 315 12.35 -12.83 -16.22
C GLY A 315 13.13 -13.65 -15.18
N ARG A 316 13.61 -12.97 -14.12
CA ARG A 316 14.31 -13.65 -13.01
C ARG A 316 13.40 -14.60 -12.23
N LEU A 317 12.15 -14.22 -11.95
CA LEU A 317 11.20 -15.08 -11.23
C LEU A 317 10.79 -16.30 -12.07
N ASP A 318 10.55 -16.12 -13.39
CA ASP A 318 10.26 -17.21 -14.31
C ASP A 318 11.40 -18.22 -14.36
N ALA A 319 12.66 -17.73 -14.50
CA ALA A 319 13.87 -18.56 -14.49
C ALA A 319 14.06 -19.27 -13.13
N LEU A 320 13.85 -18.57 -12.01
CA LEU A 320 14.01 -19.11 -10.67
C LEU A 320 12.99 -20.21 -10.38
N ALA A 321 11.71 -19.98 -10.69
CA ALA A 321 10.66 -20.97 -10.54
C ALA A 321 10.91 -22.20 -11.42
N GLY A 322 11.35 -22.00 -12.68
CA GLY A 322 11.71 -23.07 -13.58
C GLY A 322 12.90 -23.89 -13.06
N ARG A 323 13.92 -23.24 -12.52
CA ARG A 323 15.10 -23.91 -11.95
C ARG A 323 14.75 -24.75 -10.73
N ILE A 324 14.00 -24.19 -9.78
CA ILE A 324 13.57 -24.92 -8.56
C ILE A 324 12.66 -26.09 -8.93
N ASN A 325 11.71 -25.88 -9.82
CA ASN A 325 10.84 -26.98 -10.29
C ASN A 325 11.66 -28.07 -10.99
N GLY A 326 12.61 -27.71 -11.84
CA GLY A 326 13.46 -28.69 -12.52
C GLY A 326 14.37 -29.49 -11.57
N ALA A 327 14.76 -28.89 -10.44
CA ALA A 327 15.61 -29.55 -9.44
C ALA A 327 14.84 -30.50 -8.50
N TYR A 328 13.58 -30.19 -8.19
CA TYR A 328 12.87 -30.87 -7.10
C TYR A 328 11.57 -31.54 -7.53
N ALA A 329 10.98 -31.21 -8.69
CA ALA A 329 9.70 -31.79 -9.10
C ALA A 329 9.76 -33.30 -9.31
N ASP A 330 8.62 -33.95 -9.11
CA ASP A 330 8.35 -35.33 -9.49
C ASP A 330 7.18 -35.40 -10.47
N MET A 331 6.86 -36.58 -10.99
CA MET A 331 5.82 -36.79 -12.01
C MET A 331 4.45 -36.22 -11.64
N ASP A 332 4.09 -36.27 -10.36
CA ASP A 332 2.80 -35.83 -9.84
C ASP A 332 2.89 -34.63 -8.89
N TRP A 333 4.09 -34.06 -8.69
CA TRP A 333 4.32 -32.96 -7.78
C TRP A 333 5.23 -31.89 -8.37
N GLN A 334 4.81 -30.64 -8.20
CA GLN A 334 5.55 -29.45 -8.57
C GLN A 334 5.70 -28.54 -7.34
N PRO A 335 6.94 -28.24 -6.89
CA PRO A 335 7.17 -27.46 -5.68
C PRO A 335 6.66 -26.02 -5.74
N ILE A 336 6.80 -25.33 -6.87
CA ILE A 336 6.32 -23.95 -7.05
C ILE A 336 5.28 -23.89 -8.19
N ARG A 337 4.07 -23.47 -7.84
CA ARG A 337 3.02 -23.09 -8.79
C ARG A 337 3.01 -21.58 -8.89
N TYR A 338 3.57 -21.04 -9.96
CA TYR A 338 3.73 -19.61 -10.20
C TYR A 338 2.70 -19.10 -11.20
N LEU A 339 1.89 -18.09 -10.82
CA LEU A 339 0.76 -17.59 -11.59
C LEU A 339 0.84 -16.06 -11.76
N ASN A 340 0.99 -15.58 -12.99
CA ASN A 340 0.98 -14.18 -13.38
C ASN A 340 -0.45 -13.73 -13.76
N ARG A 341 -1.40 -13.82 -12.82
CA ARG A 341 -2.82 -13.55 -13.09
C ARG A 341 -3.46 -12.79 -11.96
N THR A 342 -4.39 -11.90 -12.30
CA THR A 342 -5.28 -11.25 -11.35
C THR A 342 -6.45 -12.18 -11.00
N PHE A 343 -6.76 -12.28 -9.72
CA PHE A 343 -7.92 -12.98 -9.20
C PHE A 343 -8.85 -11.99 -8.50
N ARG A 344 -10.15 -12.31 -8.52
CA ARG A 344 -11.16 -11.53 -7.81
C ARG A 344 -11.00 -11.72 -6.29
N ARG A 345 -11.49 -10.76 -5.50
CA ARG A 345 -11.42 -10.77 -4.03
C ARG A 345 -12.00 -12.04 -3.43
N ASP A 346 -13.14 -12.52 -3.94
CA ASP A 346 -13.78 -13.75 -3.49
C ASP A 346 -12.94 -15.00 -3.79
N GLN A 347 -12.30 -15.06 -4.97
CA GLN A 347 -11.35 -16.12 -5.31
C GLN A 347 -10.12 -16.10 -4.40
N LEU A 348 -9.56 -14.92 -4.13
CA LEU A 348 -8.42 -14.78 -3.20
C LEU A 348 -8.79 -15.22 -1.79
N ALA A 349 -9.98 -14.86 -1.31
CA ALA A 349 -10.46 -15.28 0.00
C ALA A 349 -10.60 -16.81 0.11
N GLY A 350 -11.15 -17.47 -0.92
CA GLY A 350 -11.19 -18.95 -1.01
C GLY A 350 -9.79 -19.57 -1.07
N LEU A 351 -8.87 -18.95 -1.81
CA LEU A 351 -7.49 -19.37 -1.93
C LEU A 351 -6.75 -19.29 -0.58
N TYR A 352 -6.85 -18.16 0.14
CA TYR A 352 -6.25 -17.98 1.46
C TYR A 352 -6.80 -18.97 2.47
N ARG A 353 -8.12 -19.26 2.44
CA ARG A 353 -8.75 -20.23 3.32
C ARG A 353 -8.22 -21.64 3.13
N ALA A 354 -7.84 -22.02 1.91
CA ALA A 354 -7.30 -23.34 1.59
C ALA A 354 -5.82 -23.50 1.97
N ALA A 355 -5.10 -22.39 2.23
CA ALA A 355 -3.67 -22.43 2.49
C ALA A 355 -3.36 -22.67 3.96
N LYS A 356 -2.50 -23.66 4.23
CA LYS A 356 -1.98 -23.96 5.56
C LYS A 356 -1.04 -22.87 6.08
N VAL A 357 -0.33 -22.18 5.18
CA VAL A 357 0.62 -21.11 5.51
C VAL A 357 0.40 -19.93 4.57
N GLY A 358 0.23 -18.75 5.15
CA GLY A 358 0.33 -17.47 4.43
C GLY A 358 1.74 -16.94 4.52
N LEU A 359 2.42 -16.77 3.40
CA LEU A 359 3.81 -16.34 3.32
C LEU A 359 3.89 -14.92 2.75
N VAL A 360 3.93 -13.94 3.64
CA VAL A 360 3.89 -12.50 3.33
C VAL A 360 5.22 -11.88 3.72
N THR A 361 6.14 -11.79 2.77
CA THR A 361 7.56 -11.49 3.03
C THR A 361 8.10 -10.31 2.22
N PRO A 362 7.43 -9.13 2.23
CA PRO A 362 7.99 -7.97 1.56
C PRO A 362 9.34 -7.58 2.17
N LEU A 363 10.24 -7.05 1.34
CA LEU A 363 11.50 -6.47 1.81
C LEU A 363 11.25 -5.17 2.58
N ARG A 364 10.21 -4.44 2.18
CA ARG A 364 9.65 -3.29 2.90
C ARG A 364 8.24 -2.99 2.37
N ASP A 365 7.33 -2.63 3.29
CA ASP A 365 5.96 -2.28 2.91
C ASP A 365 5.35 -1.31 3.94
N GLY A 366 4.49 -0.41 3.50
CA GLY A 366 3.82 0.53 4.38
C GLY A 366 2.91 -0.12 5.40
N MET A 367 2.12 -1.11 4.97
CA MET A 367 1.25 -1.93 5.81
C MET A 367 1.29 -3.41 5.39
N ASN A 368 0.88 -3.74 4.19
CA ASN A 368 0.59 -5.05 3.61
C ASN A 368 -0.74 -5.66 4.09
N LEU A 369 -1.80 -5.34 3.37
CA LEU A 369 -3.16 -5.81 3.72
C LEU A 369 -3.36 -7.31 3.49
N VAL A 370 -2.55 -7.96 2.63
CA VAL A 370 -2.62 -9.42 2.38
C VAL A 370 -2.44 -10.20 3.67
N ALA A 371 -1.60 -9.74 4.61
CA ALA A 371 -1.42 -10.36 5.92
C ALA A 371 -2.74 -10.39 6.71
N LYS A 372 -3.49 -9.28 6.71
CA LYS A 372 -4.78 -9.16 7.38
C LYS A 372 -5.87 -9.96 6.65
N GLU A 373 -5.88 -9.95 5.32
CA GLU A 373 -6.80 -10.73 4.49
C GLU A 373 -6.61 -12.25 4.69
N TYR A 374 -5.36 -12.71 4.73
CA TYR A 374 -5.04 -14.11 5.01
C TYR A 374 -5.62 -14.56 6.35
N VAL A 375 -5.41 -13.78 7.42
CA VAL A 375 -5.93 -14.09 8.76
C VAL A 375 -7.45 -14.12 8.78
N ALA A 376 -8.11 -13.15 8.14
CA ALA A 376 -9.57 -13.07 8.08
C ALA A 376 -10.20 -14.24 7.28
N ALA A 377 -9.48 -14.79 6.30
CA ALA A 377 -9.98 -15.89 5.48
C ALA A 377 -10.01 -17.24 6.22
N GLN A 378 -9.23 -17.42 7.28
CA GLN A 378 -8.99 -18.72 7.91
C GLN A 378 -10.22 -19.33 8.56
N ASN A 379 -10.23 -20.71 8.65
CA ASN A 379 -11.21 -21.43 9.43
C ASN A 379 -10.86 -21.35 10.92
N PRO A 380 -11.77 -20.84 11.79
CA PRO A 380 -11.52 -20.74 13.23
C PRO A 380 -11.18 -22.08 13.93
N GLU A 381 -11.68 -23.20 13.39
CA GLU A 381 -11.50 -24.54 13.98
C GLU A 381 -10.17 -25.18 13.57
N ASP A 382 -9.64 -24.80 12.40
CA ASP A 382 -8.36 -25.29 11.86
C ASP A 382 -7.67 -24.18 11.05
N PRO A 383 -7.17 -23.10 11.72
CA PRO A 383 -6.55 -21.99 11.00
C PRO A 383 -5.16 -22.33 10.52
N GLY A 384 -4.75 -21.73 9.41
CA GLY A 384 -3.38 -21.70 8.95
C GLY A 384 -2.51 -20.74 9.77
N VAL A 385 -1.23 -20.70 9.45
CA VAL A 385 -0.22 -19.88 10.13
C VAL A 385 0.25 -18.74 9.21
N LEU A 386 0.30 -17.52 9.73
CA LEU A 386 0.88 -16.38 9.03
C LEU A 386 2.39 -16.29 9.32
N ILE A 387 3.20 -16.31 8.26
CA ILE A 387 4.60 -15.89 8.28
C ILE A 387 4.66 -14.48 7.68
N LEU A 388 5.19 -13.53 8.43
CA LEU A 388 5.17 -12.11 8.10
C LEU A 388 6.55 -11.48 8.18
N SER A 389 6.95 -10.74 7.17
CA SER A 389 8.15 -9.92 7.23
C SER A 389 8.06 -8.88 8.35
N ARG A 390 9.13 -8.80 9.18
CA ARG A 390 9.26 -7.76 10.20
C ARG A 390 9.37 -6.34 9.61
N PHE A 391 9.58 -6.23 8.30
CA PHE A 391 9.67 -4.95 7.57
C PHE A 391 8.35 -4.53 6.90
N ALA A 392 7.26 -5.24 7.13
CA ALA A 392 5.91 -4.80 6.80
C ALA A 392 5.32 -3.99 7.95
N GLY A 393 4.63 -2.89 7.67
CA GLY A 393 3.96 -2.12 8.73
C GLY A 393 2.97 -2.94 9.56
N ALA A 394 2.36 -3.96 8.96
CA ALA A 394 1.48 -4.90 9.66
C ALA A 394 2.18 -5.63 10.82
N ALA A 395 3.50 -5.81 10.77
CA ALA A 395 4.26 -6.50 11.82
C ALA A 395 4.21 -5.76 13.18
N GLU A 396 4.07 -4.42 13.16
CA GLU A 396 3.91 -3.64 14.40
C GLU A 396 2.65 -4.02 15.19
N GLN A 397 1.61 -4.49 14.50
CA GLN A 397 0.35 -4.88 15.12
C GLN A 397 0.18 -6.39 15.28
N MET A 398 0.77 -7.18 14.38
CA MET A 398 0.53 -8.61 14.23
C MET A 398 1.64 -9.46 14.86
N GLY A 399 2.03 -9.16 16.11
CA GLY A 399 3.15 -9.81 16.81
C GLY A 399 3.00 -11.31 17.04
N GLU A 400 1.79 -11.87 16.96
CA GLU A 400 1.56 -13.31 17.04
C GLU A 400 1.80 -14.06 15.72
N ALA A 401 2.07 -13.36 14.61
CA ALA A 401 2.59 -13.98 13.38
C ALA A 401 4.01 -14.53 13.61
N LEU A 402 4.45 -15.45 12.76
CA LEU A 402 5.87 -15.80 12.73
C LEU A 402 6.62 -14.69 11.99
N LEU A 403 7.25 -13.79 12.74
CA LEU A 403 7.98 -12.65 12.18
C LEU A 403 9.35 -13.11 11.70
N VAL A 404 9.69 -12.77 10.45
CA VAL A 404 10.93 -13.20 9.79
C VAL A 404 11.66 -12.02 9.14
N ASN A 405 12.97 -12.17 9.01
CA ASN A 405 13.78 -11.36 8.13
C ASN A 405 13.76 -11.97 6.71
N PRO A 406 13.10 -11.35 5.72
CA PRO A 406 12.99 -11.91 4.37
C PRO A 406 14.33 -12.03 3.63
N PHE A 407 15.40 -11.39 4.12
CA PHE A 407 16.73 -11.53 3.56
C PHE A 407 17.48 -12.80 4.04
N SER A 408 17.00 -13.46 5.12
CA SER A 408 17.56 -14.73 5.60
C SER A 408 16.76 -15.91 5.06
N ARG A 409 17.37 -16.73 4.21
CA ARG A 409 16.78 -17.97 3.69
C ARG A 409 16.58 -19.00 4.80
N GLU A 410 17.52 -19.06 5.73
CA GLU A 410 17.49 -19.96 6.89
C GLU A 410 16.31 -19.63 7.80
N GLU A 411 16.12 -18.34 8.15
CA GLU A 411 14.99 -17.91 8.99
C GLU A 411 13.63 -18.17 8.30
N LEU A 412 13.56 -18.01 6.96
CA LEU A 412 12.40 -18.39 6.18
C LEU A 412 12.15 -19.90 6.19
N SER A 413 13.19 -20.72 6.00
CA SER A 413 13.12 -22.18 6.05
C SER A 413 12.61 -22.67 7.40
N GLU A 414 13.19 -22.20 8.50
CA GLU A 414 12.79 -22.53 9.87
C GLU A 414 11.34 -22.12 10.16
N ALA A 415 10.93 -20.93 9.74
CA ALA A 415 9.58 -20.45 9.93
C ALA A 415 8.55 -21.27 9.14
N ILE A 416 8.87 -21.67 7.91
CA ILE A 416 8.02 -22.55 7.10
C ILE A 416 7.87 -23.92 7.78
N HIS A 417 8.96 -24.51 8.23
CA HIS A 417 8.92 -25.79 8.96
C HIS A 417 8.07 -25.69 10.23
N LYS A 418 8.31 -24.66 11.04
CA LYS A 418 7.54 -24.38 12.26
C LYS A 418 6.04 -24.17 11.98
N ALA A 419 5.70 -23.44 10.92
CA ALA A 419 4.31 -23.19 10.56
C ALA A 419 3.58 -24.49 10.16
N LEU A 420 4.22 -25.35 9.39
CA LEU A 420 3.66 -26.61 8.90
C LEU A 420 3.49 -27.67 10.01
N THR A 421 4.38 -27.65 11.02
CA THR A 421 4.39 -28.61 12.14
C THR A 421 3.72 -28.09 13.41
N MET A 422 3.21 -26.86 13.40
CA MET A 422 2.58 -26.22 14.58
C MET A 422 1.34 -26.98 15.03
N PRO A 423 1.23 -27.33 16.33
CA PRO A 423 0.04 -27.97 16.89
C PRO A 423 -1.24 -27.11 16.70
N LEU A 424 -2.37 -27.78 16.54
CA LEU A 424 -3.67 -27.13 16.30
C LEU A 424 -4.02 -26.10 17.39
N GLU A 425 -3.81 -26.43 18.65
CA GLU A 425 -4.11 -25.51 19.77
C GLU A 425 -3.32 -24.21 19.69
N GLU A 426 -2.02 -24.30 19.33
CA GLU A 426 -1.18 -23.11 19.15
C GLU A 426 -1.63 -22.28 17.94
N ARG A 427 -1.99 -22.93 16.83
CA ARG A 427 -2.53 -22.24 15.63
C ARG A 427 -3.81 -21.49 15.95
N ILE A 428 -4.74 -22.13 16.69
CA ILE A 428 -6.00 -21.49 17.11
C ILE A 428 -5.72 -20.30 18.04
N ARG A 429 -4.83 -20.44 19.03
CA ARG A 429 -4.47 -19.36 19.94
C ARG A 429 -3.91 -18.16 19.19
N LYS A 430 -2.92 -18.38 18.32
CA LYS A 430 -2.28 -17.34 17.51
C LYS A 430 -3.27 -16.67 16.57
N TRP A 431 -4.06 -17.47 15.87
CA TRP A 431 -5.09 -16.95 14.96
C TRP A 431 -6.12 -16.08 15.68
N LYS A 432 -6.60 -16.49 16.84
CA LYS A 432 -7.57 -15.68 17.63
C LYS A 432 -7.01 -14.31 17.97
N ALA A 433 -5.76 -14.24 18.41
CA ALA A 433 -5.11 -12.98 18.73
C ALA A 433 -4.91 -12.10 17.47
N LEU A 434 -4.46 -12.69 16.35
CA LEU A 434 -4.32 -11.98 15.08
C LEU A 434 -5.67 -11.49 14.53
N MET A 435 -6.72 -12.31 14.61
CA MET A 435 -8.06 -11.94 14.15
C MET A 435 -8.66 -10.82 15.00
N GLN A 436 -8.37 -10.78 16.30
CA GLN A 436 -8.77 -9.66 17.16
C GLN A 436 -8.12 -8.36 16.67
N VAL A 437 -6.83 -8.35 16.38
CA VAL A 437 -6.12 -7.20 15.82
C VAL A 437 -6.74 -6.75 14.49
N VAL A 438 -7.07 -7.70 13.59
CA VAL A 438 -7.70 -7.40 12.30
C VAL A 438 -9.06 -6.71 12.49
N ARG A 439 -9.86 -7.14 13.47
CA ARG A 439 -11.15 -6.51 13.81
C ARG A 439 -11.00 -5.14 14.46
N ASP A 440 -10.05 -5.00 15.38
CA ASP A 440 -9.81 -3.75 16.13
C ASP A 440 -9.19 -2.66 15.24
N THR A 441 -8.65 -3.04 14.09
CA THR A 441 -8.06 -2.16 13.09
C THR A 441 -8.77 -2.25 11.74
N ASP A 442 -10.09 -2.43 11.75
CA ASP A 442 -10.91 -2.41 10.54
C ASP A 442 -10.77 -1.09 9.78
N VAL A 443 -11.01 -1.15 8.49
CA VAL A 443 -10.90 0.01 7.60
C VAL A 443 -11.84 1.16 7.97
N GLY A 444 -13.00 0.86 8.53
CA GLY A 444 -13.95 1.86 9.04
C GLY A 444 -13.39 2.61 10.24
N ILE A 445 -12.73 1.90 11.16
CA ILE A 445 -12.04 2.47 12.33
C ILE A 445 -10.88 3.37 11.88
N TRP A 446 -10.06 2.91 10.94
CA TRP A 446 -8.98 3.70 10.35
C TRP A 446 -9.49 5.03 9.79
N ARG A 447 -10.50 4.98 8.93
CA ARG A 447 -11.13 6.16 8.34
C ARG A 447 -11.66 7.12 9.38
N ASP A 448 -12.50 6.62 10.30
CA ASP A 448 -13.21 7.45 11.27
C ASP A 448 -12.23 8.08 12.28
N SER A 449 -11.17 7.36 12.66
CA SER A 449 -10.11 7.90 13.53
C SER A 449 -9.32 9.02 12.86
N TYR A 450 -8.96 8.84 11.58
CA TYR A 450 -8.25 9.86 10.82
C TYR A 450 -9.09 11.11 10.59
N VAL A 451 -10.31 10.95 10.05
CA VAL A 451 -11.22 12.09 9.80
C VAL A 451 -11.54 12.85 11.10
N LYS A 452 -11.79 12.12 12.21
CA LYS A 452 -12.01 12.72 13.53
C LYS A 452 -10.79 13.50 14.02
N ALA A 453 -9.58 13.01 13.79
CA ALA A 453 -8.36 13.72 14.13
C ALA A 453 -8.20 14.99 13.28
N LEU A 454 -8.42 14.89 11.96
CA LEU A 454 -8.32 16.03 11.05
C LEU A 454 -9.32 17.16 11.40
N VAL A 455 -10.55 16.79 11.74
CA VAL A 455 -11.58 17.77 12.17
C VAL A 455 -11.18 18.48 13.47
N LYS A 456 -10.43 17.84 14.36
CA LYS A 456 -9.97 18.43 15.63
C LYS A 456 -8.78 19.36 15.49
N VAL A 457 -7.99 19.26 14.42
CA VAL A 457 -6.88 20.17 14.20
C VAL A 457 -7.42 21.62 14.08
N ALA A 458 -6.80 22.54 14.78
CA ALA A 458 -7.18 23.97 14.71
C ALA A 458 -7.03 24.48 13.26
N ILE A 459 -8.06 25.20 12.78
CA ILE A 459 -7.95 25.88 11.48
C ILE A 459 -6.82 26.91 11.58
N ARG A 460 -5.98 26.99 10.54
CA ARG A 460 -4.90 27.96 10.46
C ARG A 460 -5.49 29.38 10.56
N ALA A 461 -4.90 30.20 11.41
CA ALA A 461 -5.21 31.63 11.40
C ALA A 461 -4.70 32.26 10.10
N ASP A 462 -5.35 33.31 9.62
CA ASP A 462 -5.13 33.98 8.31
C ASP A 462 -3.71 34.59 8.10
N ASP A 463 -2.77 34.41 9.01
CA ASP A 463 -1.47 35.10 9.07
C ASP A 463 -0.32 34.37 8.33
N ASP A 464 -0.60 33.24 7.69
CA ASP A 464 0.39 32.58 6.84
C ASP A 464 0.35 33.18 5.42
N SER A 465 0.72 34.46 5.30
CA SER A 465 1.01 35.05 3.98
C SER A 465 2.02 34.16 3.26
N VAL A 466 1.63 33.66 2.11
CA VAL A 466 2.50 32.94 1.17
C VAL A 466 3.54 33.95 0.66
N ALA A 467 4.59 34.20 1.44
CA ALA A 467 5.79 34.81 0.92
C ALA A 467 6.39 33.79 -0.04
N ASP A 468 6.27 34.06 -1.33
CA ASP A 468 6.95 33.34 -2.39
C ASP A 468 8.47 33.52 -2.19
N PRO A 469 9.25 32.49 -1.85
CA PRO A 469 10.67 32.59 -1.99
C PRO A 469 11.00 32.39 -3.48
N ALA A 470 10.73 33.41 -4.29
CA ALA A 470 11.37 33.54 -5.58
C ALA A 470 12.86 33.76 -5.37
N GLY A 471 13.56 32.67 -5.10
CA GLY A 471 15.01 32.57 -5.19
C GLY A 471 15.38 32.01 -6.56
N PRO A 472 16.49 32.46 -7.16
CA PRO A 472 16.79 32.23 -8.57
C PRO A 472 17.00 30.77 -8.89
N ALA A 473 16.54 30.41 -10.08
CA ALA A 473 16.96 29.19 -10.75
C ALA A 473 18.49 29.19 -10.89
N VAL A 474 19.17 28.28 -10.20
CA VAL A 474 20.50 27.77 -10.54
C VAL A 474 20.50 26.24 -10.34
#